data_f32fe1014f269af5f197b455b19c309d
#
_entry.id   f32fe1014f269af5f197b455b19c309d
#
_cell.length_a   1.000
_cell.length_b   1.000
_cell.length_c   1.000
_cell.angle_alpha   90.00
_cell.angle_beta   90.00
_cell.angle_gamma   90.00
#
_symmetry.space_group_name_H-M   'P 1'
#
loop_
_entity.id
_entity.type
_entity.pdbx_description
1 polymer ?
#
loop_
_entity_poly.entity_id
_entity_poly.type
_entity_poly.pdbx_seq_one_letter_code
_entity_poly.pdbx_strand_id
1 'polypeptide(L)'
;MKEKAHQVYRTRGGVVVPSVTQVIGILNKPLLVNWANKLGLQGIDVRKYVDNKAEIGTVAHRMILDYFLDQETDFSEYSKEVIDKAENSFLSFLEWTKDREVKPLFVEKSMISEVESFGGTFDFYGLVDGEKTLIDFKTGNGIYQEYFYQLAGYSILLEEAGLNVRKGMILNIPRTEDERFLVQSVDSLEREKKIFRHLLSIYWLEREVKG
;
A
#
# COMPACT_ATOMS: atom_id res chain seq x y z
N MET A 1 -13.29 -0.19 18.42
CA MET A 1 -12.01 0.01 17.71
C MET A 1 -11.41 -1.36 17.51
N LYS A 2 -11.63 -1.98 16.34
CA LYS A 2 -10.97 -3.25 16.04
C LYS A 2 -9.52 -2.96 15.71
N GLU A 3 -8.57 -3.48 16.49
CA GLU A 3 -7.19 -3.60 16.06
C GLU A 3 -7.19 -4.35 14.73
N LYS A 4 -6.74 -3.69 13.64
CA LYS A 4 -6.36 -4.44 12.45
C LYS A 4 -5.31 -5.44 12.89
N ALA A 5 -5.65 -6.72 12.88
CA ALA A 5 -4.68 -7.78 13.15
C ALA A 5 -3.53 -7.57 12.16
N HIS A 6 -2.38 -7.08 12.65
CA HIS A 6 -1.19 -6.95 11.82
C HIS A 6 -0.83 -8.35 11.33
N GLN A 7 -0.84 -8.53 10.02
CA GLN A 7 -0.45 -9.81 9.43
C GLN A 7 0.99 -10.10 9.83
N VAL A 8 1.20 -11.27 10.46
CA VAL A 8 2.52 -11.73 10.87
C VAL A 8 3.11 -12.58 9.75
N TYR A 9 4.24 -12.16 9.20
CA TYR A 9 4.97 -12.92 8.18
C TYR A 9 5.97 -13.84 8.87
N ARG A 10 6.03 -15.11 8.41
CA ARG A 10 6.95 -16.13 8.93
C ARG A 10 7.60 -16.87 7.78
N THR A 11 8.91 -17.05 7.87
CA THR A 11 9.65 -17.95 6.97
C THR A 11 9.18 -19.41 7.14
N ARG A 12 9.54 -20.28 6.23
CA ARG A 12 9.29 -21.74 6.35
C ARG A 12 9.90 -22.34 7.62
N GLY A 13 11.00 -21.77 8.10
CA GLY A 13 11.63 -22.12 9.38
C GLY A 13 10.89 -21.56 10.61
N GLY A 14 9.75 -20.86 10.46
CA GLY A 14 8.95 -20.30 11.55
C GLY A 14 9.45 -18.96 12.10
N VAL A 15 10.52 -18.40 11.54
CA VAL A 15 11.08 -17.10 11.98
C VAL A 15 10.14 -15.97 11.57
N VAL A 16 9.79 -15.11 12.54
CA VAL A 16 9.01 -13.89 12.28
C VAL A 16 9.89 -12.87 11.57
N VAL A 17 9.39 -12.35 10.47
CA VAL A 17 10.09 -11.35 9.65
C VAL A 17 9.28 -10.06 9.52
N PRO A 18 9.93 -8.91 9.30
CA PRO A 18 9.22 -7.65 9.13
C PRO A 18 8.39 -7.62 7.84
N SER A 19 7.32 -6.83 7.87
CA SER A 19 6.63 -6.46 6.64
C SER A 19 7.39 -5.38 5.86
N VAL A 20 7.13 -5.29 4.55
CA VAL A 20 7.62 -4.18 3.72
C VAL A 20 7.30 -2.83 4.37
N THR A 21 6.08 -2.65 4.88
CA THR A 21 5.67 -1.39 5.53
C THR A 21 6.39 -1.13 6.86
N GLN A 22 6.75 -2.17 7.63
CA GLN A 22 7.56 -2.01 8.83
C GLN A 22 9.00 -1.59 8.50
N VAL A 23 9.56 -2.13 7.42
CA VAL A 23 10.91 -1.76 6.95
C VAL A 23 10.95 -0.30 6.53
N ILE A 24 10.03 0.17 5.69
CA ILE A 24 10.00 1.58 5.29
C ILE A 24 9.57 2.51 6.42
N GLY A 25 8.91 1.99 7.43
CA GLY A 25 8.47 2.73 8.63
C GLY A 25 9.61 3.29 9.48
N ILE A 26 10.86 2.83 9.31
CA ILE A 26 12.03 3.41 9.99
C ILE A 26 12.40 4.80 9.46
N LEU A 27 11.90 5.17 8.28
CA LEU A 27 12.16 6.50 7.71
C LEU A 27 11.52 7.59 8.56
N ASN A 28 12.33 8.56 8.95
CA ASN A 28 11.83 9.74 9.66
C ASN A 28 10.99 10.62 8.70
N LYS A 29 9.83 11.07 9.17
CA LYS A 29 8.88 11.91 8.43
C LYS A 29 8.66 13.26 9.14
N PRO A 30 9.63 14.18 9.14
CA PRO A 30 9.56 15.46 9.89
C PRO A 30 8.33 16.30 9.52
N LEU A 31 7.90 16.23 8.26
CA LEU A 31 6.72 16.97 7.76
C LEU A 31 5.43 16.53 8.45
N LEU A 32 5.31 15.24 8.85
CA LEU A 32 4.14 14.76 9.57
C LEU A 32 4.03 15.36 10.97
N VAL A 33 5.15 15.62 11.64
CA VAL A 33 5.16 16.28 12.96
C VAL A 33 4.60 17.69 12.84
N ASN A 34 5.07 18.47 11.86
CA ASN A 34 4.58 19.83 11.63
C ASN A 34 3.09 19.84 11.23
N TRP A 35 2.67 18.91 10.39
CA TRP A 35 1.28 18.75 10.00
C TRP A 35 0.39 18.39 11.20
N ALA A 36 0.80 17.40 12.01
CA ALA A 36 0.06 17.00 13.21
C ALA A 36 -0.08 18.15 14.21
N ASN A 37 1.01 18.91 14.44
CA ASN A 37 0.98 20.09 15.29
C ASN A 37 0.00 21.16 14.76
N LYS A 38 -0.01 21.42 13.45
CA LYS A 38 -0.94 22.35 12.81
C LYS A 38 -2.39 21.95 13.03
N LEU A 39 -2.75 20.67 12.88
CA LEU A 39 -4.09 20.17 13.15
C LEU A 39 -4.46 20.31 14.63
N GLY A 40 -3.53 19.96 15.52
CA GLY A 40 -3.72 20.09 16.98
C GLY A 40 -4.00 21.54 17.40
N LEU A 41 -3.29 22.52 16.82
CA LEU A 41 -3.54 23.95 17.06
C LEU A 41 -4.92 24.43 16.56
N GLN A 42 -5.52 23.71 15.61
CA GLN A 42 -6.89 23.94 15.13
C GLN A 42 -7.94 23.21 15.99
N GLY A 43 -7.54 22.55 17.07
CA GLY A 43 -8.45 21.78 17.94
C GLY A 43 -8.86 20.42 17.35
N ILE A 44 -8.20 19.95 16.30
CA ILE A 44 -8.50 18.69 15.63
C ILE A 44 -7.76 17.55 16.34
N ASP A 45 -8.48 16.52 16.77
CA ASP A 45 -7.90 15.28 17.26
C ASP A 45 -7.23 14.52 16.09
N VAL A 46 -5.90 14.58 16.04
CA VAL A 46 -5.10 14.02 14.94
C VAL A 46 -5.30 12.51 14.83
N ARG A 47 -5.45 11.78 15.94
CA ARG A 47 -5.65 10.32 15.91
C ARG A 47 -6.97 9.97 15.24
N LYS A 48 -8.06 10.56 15.71
CA LYS A 48 -9.39 10.35 15.10
C LYS A 48 -9.42 10.74 13.63
N TYR A 49 -8.73 11.84 13.28
CA TYR A 49 -8.64 12.27 11.89
C TYR A 49 -7.91 11.24 11.01
N VAL A 50 -6.77 10.72 11.47
CA VAL A 50 -5.99 9.71 10.75
C VAL A 50 -6.76 8.40 10.67
N ASP A 51 -7.37 7.95 11.77
CA ASP A 51 -8.13 6.70 11.84
C ASP A 51 -9.32 6.73 10.85
N ASN A 52 -10.07 7.82 10.80
CA ASN A 52 -11.16 7.98 9.83
C ASN A 52 -10.67 7.93 8.38
N LYS A 53 -9.55 8.61 8.07
CA LYS A 53 -8.95 8.57 6.73
C LYS A 53 -8.44 7.17 6.35
N ALA A 54 -7.87 6.45 7.31
CA ALA A 54 -7.40 5.08 7.11
C ALA A 54 -8.58 4.11 6.90
N GLU A 55 -9.69 4.31 7.60
CA GLU A 55 -10.90 3.50 7.44
C GLU A 55 -11.50 3.64 6.04
N ILE A 56 -11.64 4.87 5.53
CA ILE A 56 -12.08 5.14 4.15
C ILE A 56 -11.15 4.42 3.15
N GLY A 57 -9.84 4.54 3.32
CA GLY A 57 -8.87 3.85 2.47
C GLY A 57 -9.03 2.34 2.50
N THR A 58 -9.27 1.76 3.67
CA THR A 58 -9.49 0.31 3.83
C THR A 58 -10.72 -0.17 3.07
N VAL A 59 -11.83 0.56 3.15
CA VAL A 59 -13.06 0.21 2.44
C VAL A 59 -12.88 0.36 0.94
N ALA A 60 -12.25 1.45 0.48
CA ALA A 60 -11.96 1.65 -0.94
C ALA A 60 -11.06 0.53 -1.53
N HIS A 61 -10.00 0.13 -0.82
CA HIS A 61 -9.17 -1.01 -1.22
C HIS A 61 -9.99 -2.30 -1.27
N ARG A 62 -10.86 -2.52 -0.28
CA ARG A 62 -11.71 -3.71 -0.26
C ARG A 62 -12.65 -3.76 -1.45
N MET A 63 -13.28 -2.64 -1.83
CA MET A 63 -14.14 -2.55 -3.01
C MET A 63 -13.38 -2.88 -4.31
N ILE A 64 -12.14 -2.37 -4.46
CA ILE A 64 -11.31 -2.66 -5.63
C ILE A 64 -10.91 -4.14 -5.67
N LEU A 65 -10.55 -4.72 -4.52
CA LEU A 65 -10.23 -6.14 -4.40
C LEU A 65 -11.43 -7.01 -4.80
N ASP A 66 -12.58 -6.75 -4.18
CA ASP A 66 -13.82 -7.51 -4.40
C ASP A 66 -14.29 -7.41 -5.86
N TYR A 67 -14.12 -6.23 -6.50
CA TYR A 67 -14.36 -6.05 -7.94
C TYR A 67 -13.50 -6.99 -8.80
N PHE A 68 -12.20 -7.14 -8.50
CA PHE A 68 -11.34 -8.05 -9.24
C PHE A 68 -11.63 -9.53 -8.94
N LEU A 69 -12.21 -9.84 -7.79
CA LEU A 69 -12.56 -11.19 -7.36
C LEU A 69 -14.02 -11.57 -7.70
N ASP A 70 -14.78 -10.67 -8.33
CA ASP A 70 -16.21 -10.83 -8.60
C ASP A 70 -17.02 -11.16 -7.35
N GLN A 71 -16.77 -10.42 -6.26
CA GLN A 71 -17.38 -10.57 -4.95
C GLN A 71 -18.12 -9.31 -4.52
N GLU A 72 -19.14 -9.46 -3.67
CA GLU A 72 -19.82 -8.34 -3.03
C GLU A 72 -19.04 -7.88 -1.80
N THR A 73 -18.89 -6.55 -1.65
CA THR A 73 -18.23 -5.98 -0.47
C THR A 73 -19.17 -5.95 0.74
N ASP A 74 -18.73 -6.49 1.87
CA ASP A 74 -19.47 -6.41 3.13
C ASP A 74 -19.20 -5.04 3.80
N PHE A 75 -20.26 -4.25 3.93
CA PHE A 75 -20.26 -2.92 4.55
C PHE A 75 -20.82 -2.90 5.96
N SER A 76 -21.21 -4.03 6.54
CA SER A 76 -21.97 -4.12 7.79
C SER A 76 -21.31 -3.44 9.00
N GLU A 77 -19.99 -3.26 8.97
CA GLU A 77 -19.22 -2.68 10.07
C GLU A 77 -18.88 -1.19 9.88
N TYR A 78 -19.25 -0.58 8.75
CA TYR A 78 -18.84 0.78 8.40
C TYR A 78 -20.00 1.77 8.45
N SER A 79 -19.66 3.03 8.79
CA SER A 79 -20.65 4.11 8.76
C SER A 79 -20.95 4.50 7.31
N LYS A 80 -22.18 5.04 7.08
CA LYS A 80 -22.56 5.52 5.77
C LYS A 80 -21.57 6.55 5.21
N GLU A 81 -21.08 7.47 6.04
CA GLU A 81 -20.11 8.49 5.60
C GLU A 81 -18.79 7.88 5.08
N VAL A 82 -18.30 6.80 5.73
CA VAL A 82 -17.10 6.08 5.29
C VAL A 82 -17.37 5.38 3.97
N ILE A 83 -18.53 4.72 3.84
CA ILE A 83 -18.92 4.02 2.62
C ILE A 83 -19.03 5.01 1.45
N ASP A 84 -19.78 6.12 1.60
CA ASP A 84 -19.98 7.12 0.54
C ASP A 84 -18.63 7.67 0.01
N LYS A 85 -17.65 7.92 0.91
CA LYS A 85 -16.30 8.36 0.52
C LYS A 85 -15.47 7.27 -0.15
N ALA A 86 -15.59 6.02 0.30
CA ALA A 86 -14.94 4.88 -0.31
C ALA A 86 -15.51 4.57 -1.69
N GLU A 87 -16.84 4.70 -1.87
CA GLU A 87 -17.51 4.60 -3.17
C GLU A 87 -16.99 5.64 -4.16
N ASN A 88 -16.79 6.90 -3.73
CA ASN A 88 -16.19 7.93 -4.59
C ASN A 88 -14.79 7.51 -5.07
N SER A 89 -13.98 6.93 -4.18
CA SER A 89 -12.68 6.38 -4.56
C SER A 89 -12.84 5.23 -5.57
N PHE A 90 -13.74 4.31 -5.31
CA PHE A 90 -13.97 3.16 -6.18
C PHE A 90 -14.48 3.57 -7.56
N LEU A 91 -15.42 4.51 -7.65
CA LEU A 91 -15.90 5.07 -8.93
C LEU A 91 -14.77 5.74 -9.71
N SER A 92 -13.90 6.47 -9.05
CA SER A 92 -12.71 7.07 -9.67
C SER A 92 -11.74 6.01 -10.21
N PHE A 93 -11.58 4.91 -9.51
CA PHE A 93 -10.82 3.75 -9.98
C PHE A 93 -11.48 3.12 -11.22
N LEU A 94 -12.79 2.89 -11.20
CA LEU A 94 -13.52 2.33 -12.35
C LEU A 94 -13.41 3.26 -13.58
N GLU A 95 -13.49 4.58 -13.39
CA GLU A 95 -13.29 5.55 -14.47
C GLU A 95 -11.89 5.41 -15.08
N TRP A 96 -10.85 5.24 -14.24
CA TRP A 96 -9.48 5.01 -14.71
C TRP A 96 -9.35 3.70 -15.52
N THR A 97 -10.13 2.66 -15.22
CA THR A 97 -10.08 1.38 -15.94
C THR A 97 -10.81 1.37 -17.28
N LYS A 98 -11.72 2.32 -17.54
CA LYS A 98 -12.59 2.32 -18.76
C LYS A 98 -11.82 2.23 -20.08
N ASP A 99 -10.69 2.95 -20.16
CA ASP A 99 -9.89 3.05 -21.38
C ASP A 99 -8.62 2.18 -21.31
N ARG A 100 -8.61 1.18 -20.42
CA ARG A 100 -7.46 0.31 -20.15
C ARG A 100 -7.84 -1.14 -20.06
N GLU A 101 -6.99 -1.99 -20.58
CA GLU A 101 -7.10 -3.42 -20.35
C GLU A 101 -6.38 -3.79 -19.06
N VAL A 102 -7.13 -4.03 -17.97
CA VAL A 102 -6.58 -4.40 -16.66
C VAL A 102 -6.93 -5.86 -16.36
N LYS A 103 -5.93 -6.74 -16.36
CA LYS A 103 -6.08 -8.18 -16.09
C LYS A 103 -5.30 -8.57 -14.84
N PRO A 104 -5.96 -8.93 -13.71
CA PRO A 104 -5.26 -9.36 -12.52
C PRO A 104 -4.62 -10.73 -12.72
N LEU A 105 -3.38 -10.89 -12.23
CA LEU A 105 -2.74 -12.18 -11.99
C LEU A 105 -2.79 -12.52 -10.50
N PHE A 106 -2.54 -11.54 -9.67
CA PHE A 106 -2.68 -11.63 -8.21
C PHE A 106 -3.25 -10.32 -7.67
N VAL A 107 -4.14 -10.43 -6.68
CA VAL A 107 -4.75 -9.33 -5.95
C VAL A 107 -4.62 -9.61 -4.46
N GLU A 108 -4.19 -8.62 -3.67
CA GLU A 108 -3.95 -8.72 -2.22
C GLU A 108 -3.18 -9.99 -1.83
N LYS A 109 -2.09 -10.23 -2.54
CA LYS A 109 -1.30 -11.44 -2.36
C LYS A 109 -0.17 -11.23 -1.36
N SER A 110 -0.19 -12.05 -0.30
CA SER A 110 0.91 -12.13 0.67
C SER A 110 2.03 -13.00 0.16
N MET A 111 3.26 -12.51 0.29
CA MET A 111 4.48 -13.24 -0.05
C MET A 111 5.57 -13.02 1.01
N ILE A 112 6.54 -13.93 1.07
CA ILE A 112 7.66 -13.89 2.01
C ILE A 112 8.93 -14.20 1.23
N SER A 113 9.96 -13.39 1.44
CA SER A 113 11.31 -13.68 0.99
C SER A 113 11.99 -14.58 2.00
N GLU A 114 12.32 -15.79 1.57
CA GLU A 114 13.16 -16.71 2.35
C GLU A 114 14.64 -16.32 2.28
N VAL A 115 15.04 -15.57 1.24
CA VAL A 115 16.42 -15.14 1.01
C VAL A 115 16.74 -13.88 1.82
N GLU A 116 15.88 -12.86 1.75
CA GLU A 116 16.14 -11.56 2.38
C GLU A 116 15.40 -11.37 3.72
N SER A 117 14.59 -12.37 4.16
CA SER A 117 13.91 -12.40 5.46
C SER A 117 13.00 -11.19 5.71
N PHE A 118 12.05 -10.97 4.83
CA PHE A 118 10.95 -10.02 5.00
C PHE A 118 9.70 -10.53 4.27
N GLY A 119 8.53 -9.93 4.54
CA GLY A 119 7.29 -10.29 3.88
C GLY A 119 6.46 -9.06 3.51
N GLY A 120 5.42 -9.27 2.72
CA GLY A 120 4.50 -8.20 2.35
C GLY A 120 3.26 -8.71 1.64
N THR A 121 2.21 -7.90 1.67
CA THR A 121 1.00 -8.09 0.88
C THR A 121 0.90 -6.91 -0.08
N PHE A 122 0.98 -7.19 -1.36
CA PHE A 122 0.80 -6.17 -2.40
C PHE A 122 -0.65 -6.16 -2.88
N ASP A 123 -1.10 -4.99 -3.34
CA ASP A 123 -2.49 -4.80 -3.72
C ASP A 123 -2.82 -5.50 -5.04
N PHE A 124 -2.01 -5.28 -6.08
CA PHE A 124 -2.28 -5.80 -7.42
C PHE A 124 -0.97 -6.09 -8.18
N TYR A 125 -0.93 -7.23 -8.84
CA TYR A 125 0.04 -7.56 -9.88
C TYR A 125 -0.67 -8.22 -11.05
N GLY A 126 -0.48 -7.69 -12.26
CA GLY A 126 -1.17 -8.17 -13.43
C GLY A 126 -0.72 -7.50 -14.73
N LEU A 127 -1.56 -7.57 -15.75
CA LEU A 127 -1.35 -6.87 -17.01
C LEU A 127 -2.17 -5.58 -17.02
N VAL A 128 -1.52 -4.47 -17.32
CA VAL A 128 -2.15 -3.19 -17.64
C VAL A 128 -1.71 -2.83 -19.06
N ASP A 129 -2.64 -2.80 -20.00
CA ASP A 129 -2.39 -2.57 -21.42
C ASP A 129 -1.29 -3.51 -21.98
N GLY A 130 -1.31 -4.77 -21.54
CA GLY A 130 -0.37 -5.82 -21.95
C GLY A 130 0.97 -5.84 -21.21
N GLU A 131 1.27 -4.85 -20.33
CA GLU A 131 2.51 -4.81 -19.56
C GLU A 131 2.35 -5.38 -18.16
N LYS A 132 3.31 -6.20 -17.71
CA LYS A 132 3.36 -6.73 -16.32
C LYS A 132 3.62 -5.60 -15.33
N THR A 133 2.56 -5.18 -14.66
CA THR A 133 2.53 -4.01 -13.77
C THR A 133 2.23 -4.42 -12.34
N LEU A 134 3.02 -3.91 -11.41
CA LEU A 134 2.77 -3.96 -9.97
C LEU A 134 2.15 -2.62 -9.57
N ILE A 135 0.93 -2.66 -9.01
CA ILE A 135 0.21 -1.45 -8.57
C ILE A 135 0.04 -1.47 -7.06
N ASP A 136 0.22 -0.31 -6.45
CA ASP A 136 -0.12 -0.04 -5.07
C ASP A 136 -1.15 1.11 -5.04
N PHE A 137 -2.30 0.84 -4.43
CA PHE A 137 -3.39 1.80 -4.31
C PHE A 137 -3.19 2.66 -3.08
N LYS A 138 -3.35 3.96 -3.25
CA LYS A 138 -3.30 4.94 -2.16
C LYS A 138 -4.55 5.80 -2.18
N THR A 139 -5.01 6.16 -1.00
CA THR A 139 -6.06 7.17 -0.82
C THR A 139 -5.49 8.31 -0.01
N GLY A 140 -5.18 9.42 -0.66
CA GLY A 140 -4.48 10.51 0.01
C GLY A 140 -4.35 11.77 -0.85
N ASN A 141 -3.58 12.74 -0.35
CA ASN A 141 -3.44 14.04 -0.99
C ASN A 141 -2.29 14.09 -2.00
N GLY A 142 -1.57 12.98 -2.23
CA GLY A 142 -0.45 12.98 -3.15
C GLY A 142 0.34 11.68 -3.17
N ILE A 143 1.29 11.60 -4.08
CA ILE A 143 2.21 10.48 -4.23
C ILE A 143 3.54 10.87 -3.59
N TYR A 144 4.08 9.98 -2.76
CA TYR A 144 5.31 10.20 -2.01
C TYR A 144 6.37 9.16 -2.39
N GLN A 145 7.65 9.53 -2.26
CA GLN A 145 8.77 8.68 -2.69
C GLN A 145 8.82 7.33 -1.97
N GLU A 146 8.41 7.27 -0.71
CA GLU A 146 8.35 6.01 0.05
C GLU A 146 7.38 4.97 -0.51
N TYR A 147 6.39 5.36 -1.31
CA TYR A 147 5.51 4.41 -1.99
C TYR A 147 6.26 3.60 -3.05
N PHE A 148 7.26 4.19 -3.69
CA PHE A 148 8.13 3.47 -4.62
C PHE A 148 9.10 2.53 -3.89
N TYR A 149 9.51 2.84 -2.67
CA TYR A 149 10.26 1.90 -1.83
C TYR A 149 9.39 0.71 -1.40
N GLN A 150 8.09 0.95 -1.18
CA GLN A 150 7.12 -0.11 -0.92
C GLN A 150 6.96 -1.02 -2.13
N LEU A 151 6.74 -0.46 -3.34
CA LEU A 151 6.71 -1.20 -4.59
C LEU A 151 8.01 -1.99 -4.82
N ALA A 152 9.15 -1.42 -4.49
CA ALA A 152 10.44 -2.10 -4.62
C ALA A 152 10.54 -3.34 -3.73
N GLY A 153 10.09 -3.27 -2.46
CA GLY A 153 9.98 -4.42 -1.59
C GLY A 153 9.09 -5.51 -2.17
N TYR A 154 7.92 -5.15 -2.67
CA TYR A 154 7.01 -6.09 -3.31
C TYR A 154 7.56 -6.67 -4.63
N SER A 155 8.29 -5.86 -5.42
CA SER A 155 8.95 -6.33 -6.64
C SER A 155 10.02 -7.39 -6.33
N ILE A 156 10.79 -7.24 -5.24
CA ILE A 156 11.76 -8.25 -4.80
C ILE A 156 11.05 -9.58 -4.49
N LEU A 157 9.91 -9.55 -3.77
CA LEU A 157 9.13 -10.75 -3.46
C LEU A 157 8.62 -11.46 -4.72
N LEU A 158 8.13 -10.69 -5.70
CA LEU A 158 7.65 -11.21 -6.98
C LEU A 158 8.80 -11.83 -7.78
N GLU A 159 9.94 -11.15 -7.87
CA GLU A 159 11.12 -11.64 -8.60
C GLU A 159 11.72 -12.89 -7.99
N GLU A 160 11.76 -13.01 -6.66
CA GLU A 160 12.17 -14.24 -5.97
C GLU A 160 11.25 -15.42 -6.32
N ALA A 161 9.98 -15.16 -6.59
CA ALA A 161 9.02 -16.16 -7.06
C ALA A 161 9.08 -16.40 -8.59
N GLY A 162 10.05 -15.82 -9.31
CA GLY A 162 10.19 -15.94 -10.76
C GLY A 162 9.23 -15.08 -11.58
N LEU A 163 8.59 -14.09 -10.96
CA LEU A 163 7.64 -13.18 -11.61
C LEU A 163 8.35 -11.86 -11.96
N ASN A 164 8.27 -11.48 -13.23
CA ASN A 164 8.93 -10.26 -13.71
C ASN A 164 8.02 -9.04 -13.60
N VAL A 165 8.46 -8.01 -12.90
CA VAL A 165 7.80 -6.70 -12.84
C VAL A 165 8.42 -5.79 -13.91
N ARG A 166 7.61 -5.33 -14.87
CA ARG A 166 8.05 -4.41 -15.94
C ARG A 166 7.78 -2.97 -15.57
N LYS A 167 6.72 -2.73 -14.83
CA LYS A 167 6.29 -1.38 -14.43
C LYS A 167 5.81 -1.37 -12.98
N GLY A 168 6.28 -0.42 -12.21
CA GLY A 168 5.72 -0.08 -10.90
C GLY A 168 4.79 1.12 -11.05
N MET A 169 3.61 1.08 -10.42
CA MET A 169 2.62 2.14 -10.53
C MET A 169 1.97 2.44 -9.18
N ILE A 170 1.86 3.72 -8.86
CA ILE A 170 1.06 4.22 -7.74
C ILE A 170 -0.21 4.85 -8.30
N LEU A 171 -1.36 4.36 -7.86
CA LEU A 171 -2.64 5.00 -8.09
C LEU A 171 -3.08 5.69 -6.80
N ASN A 172 -3.01 7.02 -6.77
CA ASN A 172 -3.55 7.81 -5.68
C ASN A 172 -5.00 8.21 -6.02
N ILE A 173 -5.93 7.57 -5.34
CA ILE A 173 -7.36 7.59 -5.64
C ILE A 173 -8.04 8.61 -4.71
N PRO A 174 -8.81 9.58 -5.23
CA PRO A 174 -9.46 10.60 -4.43
C PRO A 174 -10.59 10.02 -3.57
N ARG A 175 -10.73 10.52 -2.34
CA ARG A 175 -11.84 10.19 -1.41
C ARG A 175 -13.01 11.18 -1.53
N THR A 176 -12.71 12.34 -2.08
CA THR A 176 -13.67 13.44 -2.25
C THR A 176 -13.44 14.13 -3.59
N GLU A 177 -14.41 14.88 -4.07
CA GLU A 177 -14.33 15.63 -5.33
C GLU A 177 -13.20 16.69 -5.35
N ASP A 178 -12.79 17.18 -4.17
CA ASP A 178 -11.71 18.16 -4.04
C ASP A 178 -10.31 17.52 -4.19
N GLU A 179 -10.19 16.21 -4.03
CA GLU A 179 -8.94 15.48 -4.18
C GLU A 179 -8.75 15.07 -5.66
N ARG A 180 -7.49 14.89 -6.08
CA ARG A 180 -7.18 14.57 -7.47
C ARG A 180 -6.80 13.08 -7.61
N PHE A 181 -7.28 12.46 -8.68
CA PHE A 181 -6.76 11.17 -9.12
C PHE A 181 -5.36 11.38 -9.70
N LEU A 182 -4.35 10.76 -9.11
CA LEU A 182 -2.97 10.88 -9.57
C LEU A 182 -2.43 9.49 -9.92
N VAL A 183 -1.74 9.41 -11.05
CA VAL A 183 -1.02 8.21 -11.50
C VAL A 183 0.45 8.54 -11.66
N GLN A 184 1.30 7.75 -11.05
CA GLN A 184 2.72 7.82 -11.30
C GLN A 184 3.28 6.43 -11.50
N SER A 185 4.01 6.22 -12.59
CA SER A 185 4.64 4.95 -12.93
C SER A 185 6.13 5.09 -13.16
N VAL A 186 6.84 3.99 -12.97
CA VAL A 186 8.27 3.85 -13.26
C VAL A 186 8.51 2.53 -13.98
N ASP A 187 9.39 2.54 -14.97
CA ASP A 187 9.75 1.35 -15.76
C ASP A 187 10.87 0.52 -15.10
N SER A 188 11.42 1.01 -14.01
CA SER A 188 12.46 0.32 -13.25
C SER A 188 12.42 0.74 -11.78
N LEU A 189 12.51 -0.23 -10.89
CA LEU A 189 12.61 -0.06 -9.43
C LEU A 189 14.01 -0.38 -8.88
N GLU A 190 15.02 -0.49 -9.72
CA GLU A 190 16.36 -0.95 -9.31
C GLU A 190 17.05 -0.03 -8.29
N ARG A 191 16.83 1.28 -8.36
CA ARG A 191 17.34 2.22 -7.36
C ARG A 191 16.61 2.10 -6.03
N GLU A 192 15.29 1.99 -6.10
CA GLU A 192 14.38 1.84 -4.97
C GLU A 192 14.62 0.50 -4.25
N LYS A 193 14.90 -0.58 -4.98
CA LYS A 193 15.29 -1.88 -4.41
C LYS A 193 16.59 -1.79 -3.61
N LYS A 194 17.59 -1.04 -4.10
CA LYS A 194 18.83 -0.79 -3.35
C LYS A 194 18.53 -0.05 -2.04
N ILE A 195 17.70 0.99 -2.11
CA ILE A 195 17.29 1.75 -0.92
C ILE A 195 16.54 0.83 0.06
N PHE A 196 15.56 0.05 -0.43
CA PHE A 196 14.80 -0.88 0.40
C PHE A 196 15.71 -1.89 1.12
N ARG A 197 16.70 -2.47 0.43
CA ARG A 197 17.68 -3.39 1.04
C ARG A 197 18.52 -2.72 2.14
N HIS A 198 18.93 -1.48 1.94
CA HIS A 198 19.61 -0.73 3.00
C HIS A 198 18.69 -0.49 4.21
N LEU A 199 17.44 -0.13 4.00
CA LEU A 199 16.45 0.02 5.07
C LEU A 199 16.22 -1.31 5.81
N LEU A 200 16.11 -2.41 5.09
CA LEU A 200 15.97 -3.75 5.68
C LEU A 200 17.19 -4.11 6.54
N SER A 201 18.40 -3.81 6.06
CA SER A 201 19.63 -4.01 6.82
C SER A 201 19.64 -3.17 8.12
N ILE A 202 19.26 -1.89 8.04
CA ILE A 202 19.15 -1.02 9.23
C ILE A 202 18.09 -1.55 10.20
N TYR A 203 16.93 -1.98 9.68
CA TYR A 203 15.85 -2.56 10.49
C TYR A 203 16.32 -3.75 11.34
N TRP A 204 17.11 -4.66 10.75
CA TRP A 204 17.64 -5.82 11.46
C TRP A 204 18.74 -5.43 12.47
N LEU A 205 19.69 -4.57 12.07
CA LEU A 205 20.76 -4.08 12.94
C LEU A 205 20.20 -3.36 14.19
N GLU A 206 19.17 -2.53 14.03
CA GLU A 206 18.51 -1.88 15.17
C GLU A 206 17.88 -2.87 16.16
N ARG A 207 17.43 -4.02 15.70
CA ARG A 207 16.87 -5.06 16.57
C ARG A 207 17.94 -5.85 17.28
N GLU A 208 19.06 -6.14 16.62
CA GLU A 208 20.22 -6.78 17.26
C GLU A 208 20.77 -5.92 18.41
N VAL A 209 20.79 -4.60 18.23
CA VAL A 209 21.27 -3.68 19.29
C VAL A 209 20.29 -3.56 20.47
N LYS A 210 18.99 -3.77 20.24
CA LYS A 210 17.93 -3.64 21.27
C LYS A 210 17.64 -4.94 22.02
N GLY A 211 18.09 -6.09 21.49
CA GLY A 211 17.92 -7.42 22.11
C GLY A 211 18.94 -7.72 23.14
#